data_d847772af0ce7f75ea23f2a5789e769c
#
_entry.id   d847772af0ce7f75ea23f2a5789e769c
#
_cell.length_a   1.000
_cell.length_b   1.000
_cell.length_c   1.000
_cell.angle_alpha   90.00
_cell.angle_beta   90.00
_cell.angle_gamma   90.00
#
_symmetry.space_group_name_H-M   'P 1'
#
loop_
_entity.id
_entity.type
_entity.pdbx_description
1 polymer ?
#
loop_
_entity_poly.entity_id
_entity_poly.type
_entity_poly.pdbx_seq_one_letter_code
_entity_poly.pdbx_strand_id
1 'polypeptide(L)'
;MAETPRLSEITLPEEKSIIYFVTLCVKDRRKVLANAKMFDAVKRAIQELRRWDVLAAVIMPEHVHFIVGPREDRGLSIGDFATGLKRLVRKSLGSQGWEWQRGCFDHLLRLDENLESKWIYVQDNPVRRGLVQRAEDWPYYLDFVNEHGTLAASPTKTQHT
;
A
#
# COMPACT_ATOMS: atom_id res chain seq x y z
N MET A 1 -5.88 -1.47 22.38
CA MET A 1 -5.68 -1.59 21.04
C MET A 1 -6.52 -0.62 20.29
N ALA A 2 -5.93 0.10 19.42
CA ALA A 2 -6.66 1.10 18.67
C ALA A 2 -7.55 0.47 17.65
N GLU A 3 -8.72 1.00 17.48
CA GLU A 3 -9.64 0.49 16.54
C GLU A 3 -9.31 1.03 15.20
N THR A 4 -9.37 0.28 14.20
CA THR A 4 -9.14 0.76 12.84
C THR A 4 -10.32 1.62 12.42
N PRO A 5 -10.10 2.80 11.93
CA PRO A 5 -11.20 3.65 11.51
C PRO A 5 -11.95 3.00 10.34
N ARG A 6 -13.21 3.24 10.26
CA ARG A 6 -13.99 2.74 9.14
C ARG A 6 -13.85 3.69 8.00
N LEU A 7 -13.96 3.16 6.81
CA LEU A 7 -13.85 4.00 5.64
C LEU A 7 -14.90 5.10 5.60
N SER A 8 -16.05 4.85 6.20
CA SER A 8 -17.08 5.88 6.25
C SER A 8 -16.67 7.09 7.09
N GLU A 9 -15.63 6.92 7.90
CA GLU A 9 -15.15 8.01 8.72
C GLU A 9 -13.99 8.74 8.04
N ILE A 10 -13.59 8.31 6.85
CA ILE A 10 -12.50 8.90 6.15
C ILE A 10 -13.01 9.97 5.21
N THR A 11 -12.46 11.15 5.30
CA THR A 11 -12.87 12.24 4.43
C THR A 11 -11.91 12.31 3.26
N LEU A 12 -12.40 12.07 2.06
CA LEU A 12 -11.58 12.16 0.86
C LEU A 12 -12.06 13.32 0.01
N PRO A 13 -11.15 14.18 -0.40
CA PRO A 13 -11.54 15.26 -1.32
C PRO A 13 -12.04 14.67 -2.64
N GLU A 14 -12.91 15.39 -3.31
CA GLU A 14 -13.47 14.93 -4.55
C GLU A 14 -12.42 14.61 -5.59
N GLU A 15 -11.37 15.37 -5.64
CA GLU A 15 -10.33 15.15 -6.59
C GLU A 15 -9.51 13.88 -6.27
N LYS A 16 -9.74 13.28 -5.10
CA LYS A 16 -9.04 12.07 -4.75
C LYS A 16 -9.96 10.86 -4.81
N SER A 17 -10.93 10.92 -5.69
CA SER A 17 -11.87 9.81 -5.83
C SER A 17 -11.31 8.66 -6.68
N ILE A 18 -10.14 8.82 -7.30
CA ILE A 18 -9.56 7.76 -8.07
C ILE A 18 -8.62 6.97 -7.19
N ILE A 19 -9.01 5.76 -6.86
CA ILE A 19 -8.26 4.90 -5.97
C ILE A 19 -8.10 3.54 -6.64
N TYR A 20 -6.93 2.98 -6.58
CA TYR A 20 -6.63 1.68 -7.15
C TYR A 20 -6.20 0.68 -6.09
N PHE A 21 -6.54 -0.56 -6.30
CA PHE A 21 -5.98 -1.67 -5.55
C PHE A 21 -4.91 -2.27 -6.45
N VAL A 22 -3.68 -2.34 -6.00
CA VAL A 22 -2.54 -2.76 -6.82
C VAL A 22 -1.81 -3.91 -6.14
N THR A 23 -1.42 -4.91 -6.91
CA THR A 23 -0.63 -6.03 -6.40
C THR A 23 0.64 -6.14 -7.22
N LEU A 24 1.78 -6.15 -6.54
CA LEU A 24 3.08 -6.37 -7.16
C LEU A 24 3.61 -7.72 -6.67
N CYS A 25 4.00 -8.58 -7.60
CA CYS A 25 4.42 -9.94 -7.25
C CYS A 25 5.90 -10.16 -7.54
N VAL A 26 6.50 -11.06 -6.79
CA VAL A 26 7.86 -11.52 -7.07
C VAL A 26 7.78 -12.56 -8.17
N LYS A 27 8.74 -12.53 -9.09
CA LYS A 27 8.80 -13.50 -10.16
C LYS A 27 8.92 -14.90 -9.55
N ASP A 28 8.15 -15.81 -10.06
CA ASP A 28 8.09 -17.20 -9.59
C ASP A 28 7.55 -17.30 -8.17
N ARG A 29 6.92 -16.24 -7.69
CA ARG A 29 6.28 -16.23 -6.37
C ARG A 29 7.19 -16.68 -5.25
N ARG A 30 8.46 -16.30 -5.34
CA ARG A 30 9.40 -16.63 -4.27
C ARG A 30 9.06 -15.83 -3.01
N LYS A 31 9.16 -16.47 -1.86
CA LYS A 31 8.76 -15.85 -0.59
C LYS A 31 9.96 -15.13 0.00
N VAL A 32 10.23 -13.94 -0.47
CA VAL A 32 11.41 -13.18 -0.10
C VAL A 32 11.12 -11.78 0.42
N LEU A 33 9.85 -11.38 0.51
CA LEU A 33 9.55 -9.99 0.80
C LEU A 33 9.25 -9.65 2.26
N ALA A 34 8.76 -10.59 3.04
CA ALA A 34 8.28 -10.28 4.39
C ALA A 34 9.41 -10.18 5.38
N ASN A 35 10.10 -9.05 5.36
CA ASN A 35 11.20 -8.80 6.29
C ASN A 35 11.38 -7.30 6.51
N ALA A 36 12.15 -6.93 7.52
CA ALA A 36 12.30 -5.53 7.93
C ALA A 36 12.99 -4.69 6.86
N LYS A 37 13.96 -5.24 6.14
CA LYS A 37 14.64 -4.49 5.11
C LYS A 37 13.70 -4.10 4.01
N MET A 38 12.84 -5.02 3.60
CA MET A 38 11.86 -4.76 2.56
C MET A 38 10.84 -3.74 3.05
N PHE A 39 10.41 -3.87 4.29
CA PHE A 39 9.43 -2.96 4.87
C PHE A 39 9.98 -1.53 4.84
N ASP A 40 11.23 -1.34 5.24
CA ASP A 40 11.85 -0.03 5.23
C ASP A 40 12.03 0.48 3.80
N ALA A 41 12.37 -0.38 2.86
CA ALA A 41 12.55 0.02 1.47
C ALA A 41 11.22 0.49 0.87
N VAL A 42 10.12 -0.21 1.18
CA VAL A 42 8.81 0.19 0.69
C VAL A 42 8.38 1.51 1.30
N LYS A 43 8.62 1.70 2.60
CA LYS A 43 8.26 2.96 3.25
C LYS A 43 9.00 4.13 2.61
N ARG A 44 10.29 3.96 2.34
CA ARG A 44 11.07 5.02 1.71
C ARG A 44 10.60 5.29 0.30
N ALA A 45 10.28 4.23 -0.45
CA ALA A 45 9.80 4.39 -1.81
C ALA A 45 8.49 5.17 -1.83
N ILE A 46 7.57 4.85 -0.93
CA ILE A 46 6.30 5.57 -0.85
C ILE A 46 6.54 7.05 -0.59
N GLN A 47 7.46 7.38 0.28
CA GLN A 47 7.74 8.77 0.59
C GLN A 47 8.34 9.53 -0.60
N GLU A 48 9.07 8.84 -1.46
CA GLU A 48 9.66 9.48 -2.63
C GLU A 48 8.68 9.59 -3.79
N LEU A 49 7.63 8.79 -3.79
CA LEU A 49 6.65 8.84 -4.87
C LEU A 49 5.59 9.89 -4.55
N ARG A 50 6.00 11.14 -4.58
CA ARG A 50 5.20 12.26 -4.08
C ARG A 50 3.95 12.56 -4.87
N ARG A 51 3.83 12.01 -6.04
CA ARG A 51 2.64 12.23 -6.87
C ARG A 51 1.52 11.26 -6.55
N TRP A 52 1.77 10.35 -5.59
CA TRP A 52 0.83 9.30 -5.23
C TRP A 52 0.54 9.33 -3.74
N ASP A 53 -0.73 9.07 -3.39
CA ASP A 53 -1.12 8.92 -2.00
C ASP A 53 -1.39 7.44 -1.76
N VAL A 54 -0.62 6.83 -0.89
CA VAL A 54 -0.83 5.44 -0.52
C VAL A 54 -1.64 5.42 0.76
N LEU A 55 -2.82 4.81 0.72
CA LEU A 55 -3.67 4.74 1.90
C LEU A 55 -3.26 3.58 2.78
N ALA A 56 -2.92 2.47 2.18
CA ALA A 56 -2.53 1.29 2.94
C ALA A 56 -1.66 0.40 2.08
N ALA A 57 -0.85 -0.42 2.71
CA ALA A 57 -0.03 -1.42 2.04
C ALA A 57 0.21 -2.59 2.96
N VAL A 58 0.23 -3.78 2.42
CA VAL A 58 0.61 -4.96 3.20
C VAL A 58 1.65 -5.73 2.39
N ILE A 59 2.76 -6.07 3.03
CA ILE A 59 3.82 -6.82 2.39
C ILE A 59 3.66 -8.27 2.80
N MET A 60 3.30 -9.09 1.84
CA MET A 60 3.15 -10.53 2.03
C MET A 60 4.45 -11.21 1.61
N PRO A 61 4.64 -12.48 1.90
CA PRO A 61 5.93 -13.12 1.57
C PRO A 61 6.29 -13.05 0.10
N GLU A 62 5.32 -13.09 -0.83
CA GLU A 62 5.63 -13.15 -2.25
C GLU A 62 4.97 -12.04 -3.07
N HIS A 63 4.29 -11.11 -2.44
CA HIS A 63 3.67 -9.99 -3.13
C HIS A 63 3.37 -8.84 -2.17
N VAL A 64 3.05 -7.69 -2.71
CA VAL A 64 2.66 -6.53 -1.91
C VAL A 64 1.35 -6.01 -2.47
N HIS A 65 0.42 -5.70 -1.61
CA HIS A 65 -0.82 -5.04 -2.00
C HIS A 65 -0.78 -3.59 -1.57
N PHE A 66 -1.31 -2.71 -2.41
CA PHE A 66 -1.43 -1.29 -2.09
C PHE A 66 -2.84 -0.81 -2.38
N ILE A 67 -3.30 0.13 -1.58
CA ILE A 67 -4.46 0.94 -1.92
C ILE A 67 -3.90 2.32 -2.14
N VAL A 68 -3.98 2.84 -3.36
CA VAL A 68 -3.24 4.02 -3.76
C VAL A 68 -3.99 4.83 -4.81
N GLY A 69 -3.82 6.14 -4.79
CA GLY A 69 -4.39 7.00 -5.81
C GLY A 69 -3.45 8.13 -6.15
N PRO A 70 -3.67 8.79 -7.28
CA PRO A 70 -2.86 9.95 -7.61
C PRO A 70 -3.18 11.10 -6.66
N ARG A 71 -2.17 11.83 -6.29
CA ARG A 71 -2.35 12.93 -5.31
C ARG A 71 -3.12 14.10 -5.93
N GLU A 72 -2.75 14.51 -7.11
CA GLU A 72 -3.39 15.63 -7.76
C GLU A 72 -3.69 15.35 -9.23
N ASP A 73 -2.77 14.78 -9.96
CA ASP A 73 -2.91 14.58 -11.39
C ASP A 73 -3.65 13.29 -11.67
N ARG A 74 -4.93 13.39 -11.94
CA ARG A 74 -5.79 12.23 -12.18
C ARG A 74 -5.45 11.49 -13.47
N GLY A 75 -4.63 12.09 -14.33
CA GLY A 75 -4.22 11.45 -15.56
C GLY A 75 -3.01 10.54 -15.42
N LEU A 76 -2.44 10.43 -14.22
CA LEU A 76 -1.30 9.57 -14.03
C LEU A 76 -1.67 8.10 -14.20
N SER A 77 -0.80 7.35 -14.81
CA SER A 77 -1.03 5.92 -15.03
C SER A 77 -0.62 5.14 -13.78
N ILE A 78 -1.44 4.20 -13.38
CA ILE A 78 -1.11 3.36 -12.22
C ILE A 78 0.14 2.53 -12.51
N GLY A 79 0.43 2.25 -13.79
CA GLY A 79 1.66 1.57 -14.14
C GLY A 79 2.89 2.37 -13.77
N ASP A 80 2.80 3.69 -13.76
CA ASP A 80 3.91 4.54 -13.35
C ASP A 80 4.16 4.38 -11.86
N PHE A 81 3.11 4.23 -11.05
CA PHE A 81 3.28 3.96 -9.63
C PHE A 81 4.02 2.63 -9.46
N ALA A 82 3.57 1.59 -10.14
CA ALA A 82 4.17 0.27 -10.01
C ALA A 82 5.63 0.29 -10.43
N THR A 83 5.93 0.91 -11.55
CA THR A 83 7.31 0.99 -12.06
C THR A 83 8.18 1.77 -11.09
N GLY A 84 7.69 2.90 -10.60
CA GLY A 84 8.45 3.73 -9.67
C GLY A 84 8.70 3.04 -8.35
N LEU A 85 7.69 2.36 -7.83
CA LEU A 85 7.82 1.65 -6.56
C LEU A 85 8.88 0.55 -6.68
N LYS A 86 8.79 -0.26 -7.73
CA LYS A 86 9.74 -1.36 -7.94
C LYS A 86 11.17 -0.84 -8.09
N ARG A 87 11.33 0.25 -8.84
CA ARG A 87 12.65 0.82 -9.08
C ARG A 87 13.26 1.35 -7.79
N LEU A 88 12.46 2.06 -7.00
CA LEU A 88 12.98 2.64 -5.76
C LEU A 88 13.31 1.57 -4.72
N VAL A 89 12.50 0.52 -4.65
CA VAL A 89 12.77 -0.57 -3.74
C VAL A 89 14.06 -1.27 -4.16
N ARG A 90 14.23 -1.52 -5.44
CA ARG A 90 15.45 -2.19 -5.92
C ARG A 90 16.68 -1.33 -5.66
N LYS A 91 16.56 -0.02 -5.86
CA LYS A 91 17.65 0.89 -5.60
C LYS A 91 18.03 0.84 -4.12
N SER A 92 17.06 0.78 -3.25
CA SER A 92 17.29 0.77 -1.82
C SER A 92 17.91 -0.53 -1.35
N LEU A 93 17.50 -1.66 -1.90
CA LEU A 93 17.95 -2.96 -1.46
C LEU A 93 19.23 -3.45 -2.17
N GLY A 94 19.45 -2.98 -3.38
CA GLY A 94 20.54 -3.49 -4.20
C GLY A 94 20.19 -4.85 -4.78
N SER A 95 21.19 -5.58 -5.19
CA SER A 95 20.99 -6.88 -5.80
C SER A 95 20.58 -7.90 -4.74
N GLN A 96 19.48 -8.56 -4.92
CA GLN A 96 18.93 -9.45 -3.91
C GLN A 96 18.73 -10.90 -4.37
N GLY A 97 19.08 -11.23 -5.57
CA GLY A 97 18.89 -12.60 -6.06
C GLY A 97 17.47 -12.94 -6.43
N TRP A 98 16.56 -11.97 -6.45
CA TRP A 98 15.19 -12.18 -6.88
C TRP A 98 14.77 -10.99 -7.74
N GLU A 99 13.72 -11.14 -8.49
CA GLU A 99 13.23 -10.07 -9.35
C GLU A 99 11.74 -9.90 -9.21
N TRP A 100 11.27 -8.70 -9.51
CA TRP A 100 9.84 -8.46 -9.58
C TRP A 100 9.28 -9.12 -10.83
N GLN A 101 8.06 -9.63 -10.72
CA GLN A 101 7.34 -10.07 -11.90
C GLN A 101 7.01 -8.83 -12.71
N ARG A 102 7.05 -8.94 -14.04
CA ARG A 102 6.76 -7.83 -14.90
C ARG A 102 5.33 -7.36 -14.74
N GLY A 103 5.09 -6.08 -14.78
CA GLY A 103 3.75 -5.51 -14.68
C GLY A 103 3.19 -5.51 -13.27
N CYS A 104 1.90 -5.33 -13.18
CA CYS A 104 1.20 -5.36 -11.90
C CYS A 104 -0.24 -5.76 -12.15
N PHE A 105 -0.93 -6.18 -11.10
CA PHE A 105 -2.35 -6.40 -11.17
C PHE A 105 -3.00 -5.18 -10.51
N ASP A 106 -4.00 -4.62 -11.14
CA ASP A 106 -4.65 -3.45 -10.57
C ASP A 106 -6.12 -3.40 -10.92
N HIS A 107 -6.90 -2.81 -10.05
CA HIS A 107 -8.26 -2.45 -10.38
C HIS A 107 -8.64 -1.16 -9.75
N LEU A 108 -9.47 -0.38 -10.45
CA LEU A 108 -10.00 0.88 -9.95
C LEU A 108 -11.07 0.56 -8.93
N LEU A 109 -11.02 1.20 -7.79
CA LEU A 109 -11.99 0.99 -6.74
C LEU A 109 -12.96 2.15 -6.71
N ARG A 110 -14.21 1.87 -6.38
CA ARG A 110 -15.18 2.91 -6.17
C ARG A 110 -15.13 3.28 -4.71
N LEU A 111 -15.56 4.48 -4.40
CA LEU A 111 -15.46 4.97 -3.06
C LEU A 111 -16.49 4.43 -2.11
N ASP A 112 -17.24 3.49 -2.45
CA ASP A 112 -18.26 2.97 -1.57
C ASP A 112 -17.82 1.63 -1.05
N GLU A 113 -18.62 0.62 -1.27
CA GLU A 113 -18.40 -0.69 -0.70
C GLU A 113 -17.15 -1.37 -1.24
N ASN A 114 -16.74 -1.08 -2.49
CA ASN A 114 -15.59 -1.75 -3.04
C ASN A 114 -14.31 -1.32 -2.33
N LEU A 115 -14.20 -0.05 -1.98
CA LEU A 115 -13.06 0.45 -1.28
C LEU A 115 -12.98 -0.15 0.12
N GLU A 116 -14.09 -0.15 0.82
CA GLU A 116 -14.12 -0.69 2.18
C GLU A 116 -13.78 -2.17 2.18
N SER A 117 -14.32 -2.89 1.23
CA SER A 117 -14.07 -4.32 1.10
C SER A 117 -12.59 -4.59 0.89
N LYS A 118 -11.95 -3.81 0.02
CA LYS A 118 -10.53 -4.00 -0.24
C LYS A 118 -9.65 -3.55 0.92
N TRP A 119 -10.08 -2.55 1.67
CA TRP A 119 -9.38 -2.10 2.84
C TRP A 119 -9.29 -3.24 3.85
N ILE A 120 -10.44 -3.89 4.11
CA ILE A 120 -10.50 -5.01 5.04
C ILE A 120 -9.68 -6.17 4.50
N TYR A 121 -9.74 -6.41 3.18
CA TYR A 121 -8.99 -7.49 2.55
C TYR A 121 -7.48 -7.29 2.78
N VAL A 122 -6.99 -6.06 2.64
CA VAL A 122 -5.57 -5.78 2.82
C VAL A 122 -5.18 -6.00 4.28
N GLN A 123 -5.98 -5.50 5.21
CA GLN A 123 -5.67 -5.66 6.63
C GLN A 123 -5.65 -7.10 7.07
N ASP A 124 -6.58 -7.89 6.56
CA ASP A 124 -6.76 -9.26 7.04
C ASP A 124 -6.00 -10.30 6.22
N ASN A 125 -5.29 -9.88 5.19
CA ASN A 125 -4.59 -10.83 4.32
C ASN A 125 -3.64 -11.74 5.10
N PRO A 126 -2.81 -11.25 6.04
CA PRO A 126 -1.93 -12.15 6.78
C PRO A 126 -2.68 -13.16 7.64
N VAL A 127 -3.85 -12.77 8.16
CA VAL A 127 -4.66 -13.69 8.96
C VAL A 127 -5.23 -14.77 8.06
N ARG A 128 -5.78 -14.39 6.91
CA ARG A 128 -6.35 -15.36 5.98
C ARG A 128 -5.31 -16.34 5.46
N ARG A 129 -4.06 -15.90 5.36
CA ARG A 129 -2.98 -16.77 4.91
C ARG A 129 -2.38 -17.58 6.04
N GLY A 130 -2.91 -17.44 7.25
CA GLY A 130 -2.43 -18.21 8.39
C GLY A 130 -1.10 -17.78 8.94
N LEU A 131 -0.64 -16.57 8.61
CA LEU A 131 0.66 -16.11 9.06
C LEU A 131 0.62 -15.53 10.47
N VAL A 132 -0.51 -14.97 10.88
CA VAL A 132 -0.73 -14.46 12.23
C VAL A 132 -2.16 -14.73 12.60
N GLN A 133 -2.50 -14.64 13.88
CA GLN A 133 -3.86 -14.83 14.33
C GLN A 133 -4.66 -13.56 14.30
N ARG A 134 -4.00 -12.41 14.46
CA ARG A 134 -4.69 -11.12 14.44
C ARG A 134 -3.95 -10.21 13.47
N ALA A 135 -4.69 -9.36 12.77
CA ALA A 135 -4.10 -8.46 11.77
C ALA A 135 -3.03 -7.57 12.37
N GLU A 136 -3.26 -7.09 13.57
CA GLU A 136 -2.31 -6.17 14.20
C GLU A 136 -0.99 -6.84 14.57
N ASP A 137 -0.92 -8.15 14.51
CA ASP A 137 0.32 -8.86 14.80
C ASP A 137 1.23 -8.95 13.58
N TRP A 138 0.76 -8.55 12.41
CA TRP A 138 1.60 -8.61 11.21
C TRP A 138 2.42 -7.33 11.14
N PRO A 139 3.76 -7.40 11.20
CA PRO A 139 4.59 -6.20 11.30
C PRO A 139 4.78 -5.45 9.99
N TYR A 140 4.40 -6.04 8.86
CA TYR A 140 4.69 -5.45 7.56
C TYR A 140 3.43 -4.87 6.91
N TYR A 141 2.71 -4.07 7.66
CA TYR A 141 1.50 -3.40 7.23
C TYR A 141 1.66 -1.90 7.44
N LEU A 142 1.29 -1.11 6.44
CA LEU A 142 1.30 0.34 6.52
C LEU A 142 -0.12 0.84 6.38
N ASP A 143 -0.52 1.77 7.23
CA ASP A 143 -1.86 2.28 7.23
C ASP A 143 -1.80 3.77 7.53
N PHE A 144 -1.73 4.57 6.51
CA PHE A 144 -1.64 6.02 6.68
C PHE A 144 -2.96 6.64 7.10
N VAL A 145 -4.05 5.98 6.86
CA VAL A 145 -5.34 6.51 7.26
C VAL A 145 -5.52 6.40 8.78
N ASN A 146 -5.07 5.31 9.35
CA ASN A 146 -5.19 5.13 10.78
C ASN A 146 -4.48 6.23 11.55
N GLU A 147 -3.40 6.72 11.01
CA GLU A 147 -2.65 7.74 11.70
C GLU A 147 -3.32 9.09 11.65
N HIS A 148 -4.01 9.39 10.60
CA HIS A 148 -4.57 10.72 10.39
C HIS A 148 -6.08 10.77 10.33
N GLY A 149 -6.75 9.67 10.24
CA GLY A 149 -8.21 9.64 10.12
C GLY A 149 -8.74 10.14 8.81
N THR A 150 -7.91 10.73 7.98
CA THR A 150 -8.31 11.19 6.67
C THR A 150 -7.13 10.99 5.76
N LEU A 151 -7.35 11.07 4.48
CA LEU A 151 -6.27 10.97 3.52
C LEU A 151 -5.57 12.30 3.51
N ALA A 152 -4.36 12.36 3.98
CA ALA A 152 -3.64 13.61 4.04
C ALA A 152 -3.01 13.92 2.73
N ALA A 153 -2.86 15.17 2.41
CA ALA A 153 -2.19 15.57 1.22
C ALA A 153 -0.73 15.23 1.33
N SER A 154 -0.20 15.19 2.50
CA SER A 154 1.17 14.83 2.68
C SER A 154 1.29 13.99 3.91
N PRO A 155 1.90 12.87 3.79
CA PRO A 155 2.01 12.01 4.93
C PRO A 155 2.88 12.58 6.01
N THR A 156 3.57 13.62 5.71
CA THR A 156 4.40 14.13 6.69
C THR A 156 3.73 15.01 7.64
N LYS A 157 2.47 15.37 7.42
CA LYS A 157 1.82 16.18 8.21
C LYS A 157 1.43 15.55 9.35
N THR A 158 1.99 15.22 10.20
CA THR A 158 1.58 14.56 11.28
C THR A 158 1.25 15.36 12.31
N GLN A 159 0.34 15.66 12.58
CA GLN A 159 -0.09 16.33 13.54
C GLN A 159 -0.77 15.63 14.44
N HIS A 160 -0.58 15.13 15.34
CA HIS A 160 -1.37 14.43 16.18
C HIS A 160 -1.22 14.92 17.39
N THR A 161 -2.00 14.79 17.98
CA THR A 161 -2.08 15.23 19.09
C THR A 161 -2.09 14.35 19.96
#